data_c4a515c7c50a43f5cc0c5b417ef5f71d
#
_entry.id   c4a515c7c50a43f5cc0c5b417ef5f71d
#
_cell.length_a   1.000
_cell.length_b   1.000
_cell.length_c   1.000
_cell.angle_alpha   90.00
_cell.angle_beta   90.00
_cell.angle_gamma   90.00
#
_symmetry.space_group_name_H-M   'P 1'
#
loop_
_entity.id
_entity.type
_entity.pdbx_description
1 polymer ?
#
loop_
_entity_poly.entity_id
_entity_poly.type
_entity_poly.pdbx_seq_one_letter_code
_entity_poly.pdbx_strand_id
1 'polypeptide(L)'
;MTWYVLLLLLVAAERLAELATARRNAAWSLARGGREYGRSHYPAIVALHAALLAGCAAEAVYRPFLPALGWTALAVVAAAQGLRWWCVLSLGPRWNTRVIVVPGLPLVAAGPYRLLRHPNYAAVVLEGLALPLVHTAWVTALGFTLLNAVLLRVRIRCENSALTYARTADPLLGLVR
;
A
#
# COMPACT_ATOMS: atom_id res chain seq x y z
N MET A 1 -9.49 -24.08 7.29
CA MET A 1 -8.11 -23.61 7.47
C MET A 1 -7.29 -23.60 6.17
N THR A 2 -7.28 -24.66 5.38
CA THR A 2 -6.51 -24.76 4.12
C THR A 2 -6.77 -23.59 3.15
N TRP A 3 -8.02 -23.22 2.93
CA TRP A 3 -8.37 -22.13 2.01
C TRP A 3 -7.85 -20.76 2.47
N TYR A 4 -7.80 -20.50 3.79
CA TYR A 4 -7.25 -19.25 4.31
C TYR A 4 -5.72 -19.18 4.12
N VAL A 5 -5.02 -20.31 4.30
CA VAL A 5 -3.59 -20.39 3.97
C VAL A 5 -3.37 -20.12 2.47
N LEU A 6 -4.21 -20.67 1.60
CA LEU A 6 -4.15 -20.35 0.16
C LEU A 6 -4.39 -18.87 -0.13
N LEU A 7 -5.33 -18.24 0.57
CA LEU A 7 -5.53 -16.79 0.48
C LEU A 7 -4.28 -16.01 0.90
N LEU A 8 -3.64 -16.37 2.02
CA LEU A 8 -2.41 -15.72 2.47
C LEU A 8 -1.26 -15.90 1.47
N LEU A 9 -1.12 -17.10 0.89
CA LEU A 9 -0.12 -17.35 -0.16
C LEU A 9 -0.41 -16.53 -1.43
N LEU A 10 -1.67 -16.39 -1.82
CA LEU A 10 -2.07 -15.56 -2.94
C LEU A 10 -1.71 -14.08 -2.69
N VAL A 11 -2.03 -13.55 -1.50
CA VAL A 11 -1.67 -12.20 -1.12
C VAL A 11 -0.14 -12.02 -1.07
N ALA A 12 0.60 -13.00 -0.56
CA ALA A 12 2.06 -12.98 -0.58
C ALA A 12 2.63 -12.93 -2.00
N ALA A 13 2.11 -13.78 -2.90
CA ALA A 13 2.52 -13.79 -4.31
C ALA A 13 2.24 -12.44 -4.99
N GLU A 14 1.08 -11.87 -4.71
CA GLU A 14 0.71 -10.54 -5.20
C GLU A 14 1.67 -9.45 -4.68
N ARG A 15 2.05 -9.47 -3.39
CA ARG A 15 3.06 -8.54 -2.85
C ARG A 15 4.42 -8.68 -3.55
N LEU A 16 4.82 -9.90 -3.91
CA LEU A 16 6.06 -10.13 -4.68
C LEU A 16 5.95 -9.57 -6.10
N ALA A 17 4.82 -9.75 -6.77
CA ALA A 17 4.57 -9.17 -8.11
C ALA A 17 4.56 -7.63 -8.05
N GLU A 18 3.96 -7.03 -7.02
CA GLU A 18 4.04 -5.58 -6.79
C GLU A 18 5.48 -5.09 -6.57
N LEU A 19 6.29 -5.81 -5.80
CA LEU A 19 7.69 -5.46 -5.60
C LEU A 19 8.50 -5.53 -6.91
N ALA A 20 8.23 -6.53 -7.76
CA ALA A 20 8.87 -6.64 -9.08
C ALA A 20 8.47 -5.45 -9.98
N THR A 21 7.17 -5.09 -10.00
CA THR A 21 6.65 -3.94 -10.73
C THR A 21 7.25 -2.63 -10.19
N ALA A 22 7.29 -2.47 -8.86
CA ALA A 22 7.87 -1.29 -8.22
C ALA A 22 9.37 -1.12 -8.52
N ARG A 23 10.13 -2.22 -8.62
CA ARG A 23 11.55 -2.16 -9.02
C ARG A 23 11.71 -1.63 -10.44
N ARG A 24 10.90 -2.09 -11.39
CA ARG A 24 10.89 -1.58 -12.78
C ARG A 24 10.53 -0.10 -12.82
N ASN A 25 9.50 0.28 -12.10
CA ASN A 25 9.01 1.65 -12.03
C ASN A 25 10.00 2.59 -11.33
N ALA A 26 10.72 2.10 -10.31
CA ALA A 26 11.81 2.85 -9.67
C ALA A 26 12.94 3.13 -10.64
N ALA A 27 13.38 2.13 -11.41
CA ALA A 27 14.41 2.30 -12.44
C ALA A 27 13.95 3.33 -13.50
N TRP A 28 12.69 3.25 -13.95
CA TRP A 28 12.10 4.21 -14.89
C TRP A 28 12.09 5.64 -14.34
N SER A 29 11.71 5.80 -13.07
CA SER A 29 11.66 7.11 -12.41
C SER A 29 13.06 7.71 -12.20
N LEU A 30 14.03 6.90 -11.72
CA LEU A 30 15.40 7.34 -11.46
C LEU A 30 16.12 7.73 -12.77
N ALA A 31 15.91 6.99 -13.87
CA ALA A 31 16.45 7.32 -15.18
C ALA A 31 15.94 8.68 -15.72
N ARG A 32 14.86 9.22 -15.15
CA ARG A 32 14.27 10.53 -15.49
C ARG A 32 14.56 11.63 -14.46
N GLY A 33 15.62 11.46 -13.68
CA GLY A 33 16.00 12.43 -12.63
C GLY A 33 15.14 12.34 -11.36
N GLY A 34 14.37 11.26 -11.20
CA GLY A 34 13.60 11.01 -9.99
C GLY A 34 14.47 10.96 -8.75
N ARG A 35 13.95 11.46 -7.63
CA ARG A 35 14.60 11.43 -6.33
C ARG A 35 13.81 10.60 -5.35
N GLU A 36 14.50 9.72 -4.61
CA GLU A 36 13.89 8.87 -3.57
C GLU A 36 13.94 9.59 -2.22
N TYR A 37 12.80 9.60 -1.52
CA TYR A 37 12.63 10.19 -0.21
C TYR A 37 12.23 9.12 0.82
N GLY A 38 12.61 9.31 2.09
CA GLY A 38 12.17 8.45 3.18
C GLY A 38 12.66 7.00 3.11
N ARG A 39 13.88 6.77 2.68
CA ARG A 39 14.51 5.43 2.64
C ARG A 39 14.51 4.73 4.00
N SER A 40 14.63 5.49 5.08
CA SER A 40 14.79 4.95 6.43
C SER A 40 13.58 4.20 6.95
N HIS A 41 12.36 4.60 6.58
CA HIS A 41 11.14 3.94 7.05
C HIS A 41 10.65 2.79 6.15
N TYR A 42 11.21 2.64 4.95
CA TYR A 42 10.77 1.61 4.00
C TYR A 42 10.99 0.17 4.51
N PRO A 43 12.15 -0.19 5.11
CA PRO A 43 12.35 -1.53 5.66
C PRO A 43 11.33 -1.90 6.75
N ALA A 44 10.97 -0.94 7.61
CA ALA A 44 9.97 -1.15 8.65
C ALA A 44 8.58 -1.44 8.06
N ILE A 45 8.22 -0.78 6.95
CA ILE A 45 6.96 -1.06 6.24
C ILE A 45 6.97 -2.49 5.67
N VAL A 46 8.07 -2.91 5.04
CA VAL A 46 8.20 -4.28 4.50
C VAL A 46 8.12 -5.32 5.63
N ALA A 47 8.85 -5.10 6.72
CA ALA A 47 8.83 -5.99 7.88
C ALA A 47 7.42 -6.10 8.49
N LEU A 48 6.70 -4.98 8.61
CA LEU A 48 5.34 -4.96 9.15
C LEU A 48 4.38 -5.78 8.27
N HIS A 49 4.47 -5.70 6.95
CA HIS A 49 3.63 -6.49 6.04
C HIS A 49 3.98 -7.99 6.06
N ALA A 50 5.27 -8.33 6.20
CA ALA A 50 5.67 -9.71 6.42
C ALA A 50 5.14 -10.26 7.76
N ALA A 51 5.22 -9.45 8.82
CA ALA A 51 4.68 -9.78 10.14
C ALA A 51 3.14 -9.93 10.11
N LEU A 52 2.43 -9.15 9.30
CA LEU A 52 0.99 -9.31 9.09
C LEU A 52 0.66 -10.72 8.59
N LEU A 53 1.31 -11.17 7.52
CA LEU A 53 1.05 -12.51 6.95
C LEU A 53 1.42 -13.63 7.91
N ALA A 54 2.57 -13.50 8.57
CA ALA A 54 3.01 -14.48 9.59
C ALA A 54 2.05 -14.52 10.78
N GLY A 55 1.63 -13.36 11.27
CA GLY A 55 0.66 -13.26 12.36
C GLY A 55 -0.71 -13.84 12.01
N CYS A 56 -1.21 -13.56 10.80
CA CYS A 56 -2.43 -14.18 10.28
C CYS A 56 -2.34 -15.70 10.26
N ALA A 57 -1.24 -16.25 9.76
CA ALA A 57 -1.03 -17.70 9.70
C ALA A 57 -0.93 -18.33 11.10
N ALA A 58 -0.18 -17.69 12.00
CA ALA A 58 0.01 -18.19 13.37
C ALA A 58 -1.29 -18.13 14.20
N GLU A 59 -1.99 -17.01 14.16
CA GLU A 59 -3.20 -16.80 14.96
C GLU A 59 -4.39 -17.63 14.45
N ALA A 60 -4.48 -17.87 13.15
CA ALA A 60 -5.53 -18.69 12.55
C ALA A 60 -5.54 -20.14 13.05
N VAL A 61 -4.41 -20.64 13.56
CA VAL A 61 -4.32 -22.00 14.15
C VAL A 61 -5.21 -22.13 15.39
N TYR A 62 -5.32 -21.03 16.16
CA TYR A 62 -5.99 -21.02 17.47
C TYR A 62 -7.37 -20.34 17.43
N ARG A 63 -7.76 -19.76 16.30
CA ARG A 63 -9.00 -18.99 16.17
C ARG A 63 -10.04 -19.71 15.31
N PRO A 64 -11.33 -19.68 15.69
CA PRO A 64 -12.39 -20.22 14.87
C PRO A 64 -12.66 -19.32 13.67
N PHE A 65 -13.11 -19.91 12.57
CA PHE A 65 -13.71 -19.18 11.47
C PHE A 65 -15.15 -18.80 11.83
N LEU A 66 -15.46 -17.51 11.85
CA LEU A 66 -16.81 -16.99 12.04
C LEU A 66 -17.38 -16.58 10.68
N PRO A 67 -18.36 -17.33 10.11
CA PRO A 67 -18.78 -17.12 8.72
C PRO A 67 -19.22 -15.70 8.38
N ALA A 68 -20.08 -15.09 9.21
CA ALA A 68 -20.58 -13.74 8.96
C ALA A 68 -19.45 -12.69 8.90
N LEU A 69 -18.51 -12.74 9.85
CA LEU A 69 -17.35 -11.85 9.87
C LEU A 69 -16.38 -12.18 8.75
N GLY A 70 -16.05 -13.47 8.57
CA GLY A 70 -15.04 -13.92 7.62
C GLY A 70 -15.39 -13.59 6.18
N TRP A 71 -16.63 -13.85 5.77
CA TRP A 71 -17.06 -13.51 4.40
C TRP A 71 -17.16 -12.01 4.17
N THR A 72 -17.63 -11.25 5.16
CA THR A 72 -17.64 -9.79 5.08
C THR A 72 -16.21 -9.22 4.97
N ALA A 73 -15.30 -9.72 5.81
CA ALA A 73 -13.90 -9.32 5.75
C ALA A 73 -13.24 -9.69 4.41
N LEU A 74 -13.54 -10.88 3.87
CA LEU A 74 -13.04 -11.30 2.56
C LEU A 74 -13.54 -10.38 1.44
N ALA A 75 -14.80 -9.95 1.48
CA ALA A 75 -15.33 -8.97 0.53
C ALA A 75 -14.58 -7.63 0.63
N VAL A 76 -14.25 -7.17 1.83
CA VAL A 76 -13.43 -5.96 2.04
C VAL A 76 -12.01 -6.15 1.51
N VAL A 77 -11.38 -7.32 1.72
CA VAL A 77 -10.07 -7.64 1.12
C VAL A 77 -10.14 -7.55 -0.40
N ALA A 78 -11.14 -8.17 -1.02
CA ALA A 78 -11.30 -8.11 -2.48
C ALA A 78 -11.49 -6.68 -2.99
N ALA A 79 -12.28 -5.87 -2.30
CA ALA A 79 -12.46 -4.45 -2.63
C ALA A 79 -11.17 -3.64 -2.47
N ALA A 80 -10.39 -3.90 -1.41
CA ALA A 80 -9.09 -3.27 -1.18
C ALA A 80 -8.09 -3.62 -2.28
N GLN A 81 -8.06 -4.87 -2.72
CA GLN A 81 -7.24 -5.31 -3.85
C GLN A 81 -7.66 -4.65 -5.16
N GLY A 82 -8.96 -4.58 -5.43
CA GLY A 82 -9.49 -3.85 -6.58
C GLY A 82 -9.06 -2.38 -6.59
N LEU A 83 -9.19 -1.70 -5.45
CA LEU A 83 -8.74 -0.31 -5.29
C LEU A 83 -7.23 -0.17 -5.51
N ARG A 84 -6.43 -1.10 -4.99
CA ARG A 84 -4.98 -1.11 -5.15
C ARG A 84 -4.58 -1.24 -6.62
N TRP A 85 -5.14 -2.23 -7.33
CA TRP A 85 -4.87 -2.40 -8.76
C TRP A 85 -5.33 -1.21 -9.58
N TRP A 86 -6.45 -0.60 -9.21
CA TRP A 86 -6.88 0.65 -9.84
C TRP A 86 -5.86 1.78 -9.63
N CYS A 87 -5.24 1.87 -8.44
CA CYS A 87 -4.14 2.81 -8.20
C CYS A 87 -2.91 2.51 -9.07
N VAL A 88 -2.50 1.24 -9.13
CA VAL A 88 -1.34 0.79 -9.93
C VAL A 88 -1.53 1.16 -11.41
N LEU A 89 -2.69 0.83 -11.97
CA LEU A 89 -3.00 1.11 -13.37
C LEU A 89 -3.11 2.61 -13.65
N SER A 90 -3.69 3.38 -12.74
CA SER A 90 -3.84 4.84 -12.90
C SER A 90 -2.52 5.59 -12.85
N LEU A 91 -1.57 5.16 -12.04
CA LEU A 91 -0.23 5.76 -11.95
C LEU A 91 0.73 5.22 -13.01
N GLY A 92 0.51 3.99 -13.49
CA GLY A 92 1.40 3.35 -14.46
C GLY A 92 2.86 3.31 -13.97
N PRO A 93 3.83 3.76 -14.79
CA PRO A 93 5.26 3.75 -14.41
C PRO A 93 5.63 4.63 -13.21
N ARG A 94 4.73 5.50 -12.77
CA ARG A 94 4.93 6.35 -11.57
C ARG A 94 4.57 5.64 -10.28
N TRP A 95 3.79 4.54 -10.35
CA TRP A 95 3.44 3.78 -9.17
C TRP A 95 4.66 3.11 -8.57
N ASN A 96 4.85 3.25 -7.26
CA ASN A 96 5.99 2.68 -6.57
C ASN A 96 5.65 2.33 -5.11
N THR A 97 6.34 1.33 -4.58
CA THR A 97 6.31 1.03 -3.13
C THR A 97 7.19 1.98 -2.31
N ARG A 98 8.08 2.73 -2.95
CA ARG A 98 8.93 3.77 -2.37
C ARG A 98 8.36 5.15 -2.72
N VAL A 99 8.76 6.18 -1.98
CA VAL A 99 8.42 7.57 -2.33
C VAL A 99 9.48 8.08 -3.31
N ILE A 100 9.16 8.07 -4.59
CA ILE A 100 10.04 8.59 -5.66
C ILE A 100 9.27 9.66 -6.41
N VAL A 101 9.84 10.87 -6.50
CA VAL A 101 9.25 12.00 -7.21
C VAL A 101 10.15 12.36 -8.39
N VAL A 102 9.56 12.46 -9.57
CA VAL A 102 10.23 12.89 -10.80
C VAL A 102 9.90 14.36 -11.02
N PRO A 103 10.89 15.28 -10.99
CA PRO A 103 10.67 16.71 -11.24
C PRO A 103 10.04 16.94 -12.62
N GLY A 104 9.24 17.98 -12.76
CA GLY A 104 8.62 18.36 -14.04
C GLY A 104 7.42 17.51 -14.47
N LEU A 105 7.09 16.41 -13.78
CA LEU A 105 5.91 15.63 -14.11
C LEU A 105 4.68 16.11 -13.31
N PRO A 106 3.55 16.41 -13.97
CA PRO A 106 2.31 16.81 -13.30
C PRO A 106 1.78 15.70 -12.42
N LEU A 107 1.06 16.04 -11.34
CA LEU A 107 0.39 15.04 -10.51
C LEU A 107 -0.67 14.29 -11.31
N VAL A 108 -0.77 12.97 -11.07
CA VAL A 108 -1.82 12.17 -11.67
C VAL A 108 -3.13 12.44 -10.93
N ALA A 109 -4.11 13.00 -11.64
CA ALA A 109 -5.47 13.27 -11.16
C ALA A 109 -6.49 12.37 -11.89
N ALA A 110 -6.12 11.11 -12.16
CA ALA A 110 -6.97 10.13 -12.86
C ALA A 110 -7.37 8.98 -11.94
N GLY A 111 -8.39 8.23 -12.33
CA GLY A 111 -8.84 7.07 -11.57
C GLY A 111 -9.20 7.43 -10.10
N PRO A 112 -8.76 6.63 -9.12
CA PRO A 112 -9.09 6.85 -7.71
C PRO A 112 -8.45 8.13 -7.13
N TYR A 113 -7.41 8.67 -7.78
CA TYR A 113 -6.75 9.92 -7.39
C TYR A 113 -7.60 11.17 -7.64
N ARG A 114 -8.71 11.05 -8.37
CA ARG A 114 -9.74 12.11 -8.48
C ARG A 114 -10.58 12.23 -7.21
N LEU A 115 -10.75 11.13 -6.49
CA LEU A 115 -11.65 11.02 -5.33
C LEU A 115 -10.87 11.18 -4.01
N LEU A 116 -9.69 10.58 -3.93
CA LEU A 116 -8.86 10.54 -2.73
C LEU A 116 -7.43 11.01 -3.04
N ARG A 117 -6.82 11.72 -2.10
CA ARG A 117 -5.41 12.15 -2.23
C ARG A 117 -4.43 10.98 -2.16
N HIS A 118 -4.76 9.96 -1.35
CA HIS A 118 -3.91 8.80 -1.08
C HIS A 118 -4.70 7.48 -1.14
N PRO A 119 -5.31 7.12 -2.29
CA PRO A 119 -6.19 5.95 -2.36
C PRO A 119 -5.44 4.64 -2.14
N ASN A 120 -4.17 4.55 -2.52
CA ASN A 120 -3.35 3.38 -2.27
C ASN A 120 -3.13 3.13 -0.77
N TYR A 121 -3.07 4.18 0.06
CA TYR A 121 -2.97 4.02 1.51
C TYR A 121 -4.29 3.59 2.14
N ALA A 122 -5.42 4.02 1.57
CA ALA A 122 -6.72 3.50 1.97
C ALA A 122 -6.82 1.98 1.70
N ALA A 123 -6.34 1.51 0.55
CA ALA A 123 -6.26 0.08 0.25
C ALA A 123 -5.39 -0.68 1.27
N VAL A 124 -4.22 -0.13 1.66
CA VAL A 124 -3.35 -0.72 2.69
C VAL A 124 -4.06 -0.84 4.05
N VAL A 125 -4.78 0.20 4.47
CA VAL A 125 -5.50 0.21 5.74
C VAL A 125 -6.64 -0.82 5.72
N LEU A 126 -7.45 -0.83 4.67
CA LEU A 126 -8.57 -1.77 4.52
C LEU A 126 -8.10 -3.22 4.50
N GLU A 127 -7.07 -3.52 3.70
CA GLU A 127 -6.50 -4.86 3.61
C GLU A 127 -5.89 -5.30 4.95
N GLY A 128 -5.07 -4.45 5.56
CA GLY A 128 -4.38 -4.79 6.80
C GLY A 128 -5.32 -5.01 8.00
N LEU A 129 -6.49 -4.37 7.98
CA LEU A 129 -7.54 -4.62 8.96
C LEU A 129 -8.36 -5.88 8.60
N ALA A 130 -8.78 -6.00 7.34
CA ALA A 130 -9.73 -7.03 6.93
C ALA A 130 -9.07 -8.41 6.77
N LEU A 131 -7.85 -8.51 6.24
CA LEU A 131 -7.20 -9.80 5.99
C LEU A 131 -7.06 -10.67 7.25
N PRO A 132 -6.62 -10.16 8.41
CA PRO A 132 -6.62 -10.93 9.65
C PRO A 132 -8.03 -11.33 10.10
N LEU A 133 -9.02 -10.42 9.93
CA LEU A 133 -10.39 -10.65 10.35
C LEU A 133 -11.12 -11.71 9.53
N VAL A 134 -10.62 -12.07 8.35
CA VAL A 134 -11.14 -13.22 7.57
C VAL A 134 -11.13 -14.50 8.41
N HIS A 135 -10.14 -14.68 9.28
CA HIS A 135 -10.05 -15.82 10.19
C HIS A 135 -9.93 -15.43 11.66
N THR A 136 -10.58 -14.32 12.04
CA THR A 136 -10.66 -13.81 13.43
C THR A 136 -9.33 -13.60 14.15
N ALA A 137 -8.27 -13.27 13.40
CA ALA A 137 -6.95 -12.96 13.95
C ALA A 137 -6.91 -11.53 14.52
N TRP A 138 -7.59 -11.31 15.66
CA TRP A 138 -7.81 -10.00 16.27
C TRP A 138 -6.52 -9.31 16.75
N VAL A 139 -5.59 -10.09 17.32
CA VAL A 139 -4.32 -9.55 17.82
C VAL A 139 -3.50 -9.03 16.66
N THR A 140 -3.41 -9.80 15.58
CA THR A 140 -2.74 -9.40 14.35
C THR A 140 -3.40 -8.17 13.72
N ALA A 141 -4.75 -8.13 13.64
CA ALA A 141 -5.49 -6.98 13.12
C ALA A 141 -5.19 -5.70 13.91
N LEU A 142 -5.27 -5.75 15.23
CA LEU A 142 -5.03 -4.61 16.10
C LEU A 142 -3.56 -4.16 16.03
N GLY A 143 -2.63 -5.09 16.20
CA GLY A 143 -1.19 -4.82 16.17
C GLY A 143 -0.76 -4.17 14.86
N PHE A 144 -1.17 -4.77 13.73
CA PHE A 144 -0.89 -4.20 12.41
C PHE A 144 -1.49 -2.81 12.27
N THR A 145 -2.77 -2.63 12.61
CA THR A 145 -3.46 -1.34 12.43
C THR A 145 -2.78 -0.23 13.20
N LEU A 146 -2.39 -0.45 14.45
CA LEU A 146 -1.72 0.56 15.28
C LEU A 146 -0.32 0.90 14.72
N LEU A 147 0.49 -0.11 14.42
CA LEU A 147 1.83 0.10 13.89
C LEU A 147 1.81 0.73 12.49
N ASN A 148 0.90 0.26 11.63
CA ASN A 148 0.71 0.81 10.30
C ASN A 148 0.25 2.27 10.34
N ALA A 149 -0.62 2.65 11.28
CA ALA A 149 -1.05 4.04 11.44
C ALA A 149 0.14 4.98 11.72
N VAL A 150 1.10 4.54 12.54
CA VAL A 150 2.33 5.30 12.83
C VAL A 150 3.21 5.42 11.59
N LEU A 151 3.53 4.29 10.94
CA LEU A 151 4.38 4.27 9.75
C LEU A 151 3.74 5.02 8.58
N LEU A 152 2.43 4.91 8.42
CA LEU A 152 1.69 5.58 7.37
C LEU A 152 1.66 7.10 7.56
N ARG A 153 1.54 7.59 8.80
CA ARG A 153 1.68 9.03 9.11
C ARG A 153 3.05 9.56 8.69
N VAL A 154 4.12 8.83 9.03
CA VAL A 154 5.49 9.21 8.62
C VAL A 154 5.60 9.25 7.10
N ARG A 155 5.10 8.20 6.44
CA ARG A 155 5.14 8.07 4.98
C ARG A 155 4.37 9.18 4.27
N ILE A 156 3.13 9.47 4.69
CA ILE A 156 2.30 10.53 4.10
C ILE A 156 2.96 11.90 4.26
N ARG A 157 3.53 12.19 5.43
CA ARG A 157 4.27 13.45 5.64
C ARG A 157 5.47 13.57 4.69
N CYS A 158 6.26 12.50 4.58
CA CYS A 158 7.41 12.44 3.68
C CYS A 158 6.99 12.66 2.21
N GLU A 159 5.94 11.97 1.76
CA GLU A 159 5.43 12.10 0.39
C GLU A 159 4.88 13.51 0.12
N ASN A 160 4.08 14.07 1.03
CA ASN A 160 3.55 15.42 0.88
C ASN A 160 4.67 16.48 0.81
N SER A 161 5.70 16.36 1.66
CA SER A 161 6.85 17.27 1.64
C SER A 161 7.64 17.15 0.33
N ALA A 162 7.86 15.92 -0.15
CA ALA A 162 8.54 15.67 -1.42
C ALA A 162 7.79 16.25 -2.63
N LEU A 163 6.46 16.08 -2.64
CA LEU A 163 5.60 16.64 -3.70
C LEU A 163 5.54 18.16 -3.67
N THR A 164 5.50 18.78 -2.47
CA THR A 164 5.55 20.24 -2.33
C THR A 164 6.88 20.78 -2.84
N TYR A 165 8.00 20.18 -2.42
CA TYR A 165 9.32 20.57 -2.88
C TYR A 165 9.47 20.49 -4.40
N ALA A 166 8.98 19.40 -5.03
CA ALA A 166 9.04 19.26 -6.47
C ALA A 166 8.22 20.33 -7.22
N ARG A 167 7.11 20.80 -6.65
CA ARG A 167 6.29 21.88 -7.22
C ARG A 167 6.98 23.25 -7.11
N THR A 168 7.65 23.53 -6.00
CA THR A 168 8.34 24.81 -5.79
C THR A 168 9.64 24.91 -6.57
N ALA A 169 10.29 23.79 -6.84
CA ALA A 169 11.53 23.72 -7.62
C ALA A 169 11.29 23.88 -9.14
N ASP A 170 10.06 23.73 -9.62
CA ASP A 170 9.66 23.96 -11.01
C ASP A 170 8.50 24.98 -11.07
N PRO A 171 8.81 26.28 -11.29
CA PRO A 171 7.80 27.36 -11.33
C PRO A 171 6.71 27.15 -12.41
N LEU A 172 7.00 26.39 -13.46
CA LEU A 172 6.06 26.16 -14.57
C LEU A 172 4.91 25.21 -14.20
N LEU A 173 5.09 24.35 -13.18
CA LEU A 173 4.03 23.46 -12.69
C LEU A 173 2.95 24.18 -11.85
N GLY A 174 3.21 25.41 -11.40
CA GLY A 174 2.26 26.23 -10.66
C GLY A 174 1.21 26.92 -11.53
N LEU A 175 1.37 26.93 -12.84
CA LEU A 175 0.50 27.67 -13.80
C LEU A 175 -0.57 26.80 -14.44
N VAL A 176 -0.56 25.49 -14.25
CA VAL A 176 -1.60 24.58 -14.78
C VAL A 176 -2.57 24.25 -13.63
N ARG A 177 -3.64 25.04 -13.54
CA ARG A 177 -4.86 24.73 -12.75
C ARG A 177 -5.89 24.06 -13.63
#